data_102d6f3ef4d1b5557b6a61e2e0a066dd
#
_entry.id   102d6f3ef4d1b5557b6a61e2e0a066dd
#
_cell.length_a   1.000
_cell.length_b   1.000
_cell.length_c   1.000
_cell.angle_alpha   90.00
_cell.angle_beta   90.00
_cell.angle_gamma   90.00
#
_symmetry.space_group_name_H-M   'P 1'
#
loop_
_entity.id
_entity.type
_entity.pdbx_description
1 polymer ?
#
loop_
_entity_poly.entity_id
_entity_poly.type
_entity_poly.pdbx_seq_one_letter_code
_entity_poly.pdbx_strand_id
1 'polypeptide(L)'
;MKVLIVNPILYTNENRNIKKVNTIKDTMIYDLCLAFKKKGCDVTLAASDLYKPSENESYPLNIIWMRTRLTKLFPPHTLPYCPEVKKIAKSGNFDLIITSEVFSLNSLKLALCTPKNLIVWQELGKHNRIFHGLASKFWYGIVAKTGFKKALIVARSVQSREFISKYCKNVSDTIIDHGVNIEKFTPCREKDNQFAISSQLISRKHIEKSIEAFAKYLNKYDDSAKLYIM
;
A
#
# COMPACT_ATOMS: atom_id res chain seq x y z
N MET A 1 -20.20 0.82 -12.41
CA MET A 1 -19.78 0.06 -11.21
C MET A 1 -19.28 1.03 -10.16
N LYS A 2 -19.77 0.92 -8.93
CA LYS A 2 -19.31 1.73 -7.77
C LYS A 2 -18.19 1.00 -7.03
N VAL A 3 -17.04 1.64 -6.89
CA VAL A 3 -15.85 1.05 -6.26
C VAL A 3 -15.44 1.86 -5.03
N LEU A 4 -15.27 1.18 -3.90
CA LEU A 4 -14.65 1.76 -2.71
C LEU A 4 -13.23 1.21 -2.55
N ILE A 5 -12.25 2.09 -2.54
CA ILE A 5 -10.87 1.74 -2.21
C ILE A 5 -10.58 2.23 -0.79
N VAL A 6 -10.37 1.30 0.13
CA VAL A 6 -10.04 1.59 1.53
C VAL A 6 -8.54 1.42 1.71
N ASN A 7 -7.82 2.52 1.67
CA ASN A 7 -6.37 2.53 1.88
C ASN A 7 -5.99 3.62 2.90
N PRO A 8 -6.02 3.30 4.20
CA PRO A 8 -5.77 4.30 5.25
C PRO A 8 -4.39 4.96 5.18
N ILE A 9 -3.39 4.27 4.63
CA ILE A 9 -2.01 4.77 4.47
C ILE A 9 -1.80 5.13 3.01
N LEU A 10 -1.64 6.42 2.69
CA LEU A 10 -1.50 6.85 1.30
C LEU A 10 -0.05 6.86 0.80
N TYR A 11 0.91 7.05 1.69
CA TYR A 11 2.33 7.07 1.35
C TYR A 11 3.17 6.50 2.49
N THR A 12 4.34 6.00 2.14
CA THR A 12 5.28 5.45 3.13
C THR A 12 5.87 6.57 3.98
N ASN A 13 5.94 6.33 5.28
CA ASN A 13 6.47 7.30 6.24
C ASN A 13 7.92 6.96 6.59
N GLU A 14 8.72 7.99 6.75
CA GLU A 14 10.05 7.89 7.30
C GLU A 14 10.02 8.08 8.82
N ASN A 15 10.87 7.34 9.53
CA ASN A 15 11.07 7.50 10.98
C ASN A 15 9.78 7.51 11.82
N ARG A 16 8.76 6.74 11.40
CA ARG A 16 7.45 6.62 12.08
C ARG A 16 6.61 7.91 12.13
N ASN A 17 7.03 8.96 11.46
CA ASN A 17 6.30 10.22 11.39
C ASN A 17 5.52 10.33 10.09
N ILE A 18 4.26 10.74 10.18
CA ILE A 18 3.44 11.05 9.02
C ILE A 18 3.74 12.51 8.64
N LYS A 19 4.54 12.71 7.60
CA LYS A 19 4.80 14.05 7.07
C LYS A 19 3.53 14.62 6.45
N LYS A 20 3.28 15.91 6.62
CA LYS A 20 2.27 16.60 5.83
C LYS A 20 2.79 16.79 4.42
N VAL A 21 1.94 16.48 3.45
CA VAL A 21 2.21 16.68 2.03
C VAL A 21 1.22 17.68 1.45
N ASN A 22 1.55 18.30 0.34
CA ASN A 22 0.67 19.27 -0.32
C ASN A 22 -0.37 18.57 -1.19
N THR A 23 -0.04 17.38 -1.70
CA THR A 23 -0.91 16.62 -2.60
C THR A 23 -0.83 15.13 -2.35
N ILE A 24 -1.89 14.40 -2.73
CA ILE A 24 -1.89 12.93 -2.82
C ILE A 24 -1.79 12.45 -4.28
N LYS A 25 -1.74 13.35 -5.25
CA LYS A 25 -1.75 13.00 -6.70
C LYS A 25 -0.53 12.19 -7.13
N ASP A 26 0.55 12.24 -6.35
CA ASP A 26 1.77 11.48 -6.61
C ASP A 26 1.76 10.07 -5.97
N THR A 27 0.67 9.72 -5.29
CA THR A 27 0.57 8.41 -4.65
C THR A 27 0.07 7.34 -5.63
N MET A 28 0.64 6.15 -5.55
CA MET A 28 0.22 4.98 -6.33
C MET A 28 -1.27 4.67 -6.18
N ILE A 29 -1.82 4.85 -4.97
CA ILE A 29 -3.24 4.56 -4.72
C ILE A 29 -4.15 5.56 -5.42
N TYR A 30 -3.72 6.81 -5.58
CA TYR A 30 -4.44 7.80 -6.35
C TYR A 30 -4.46 7.44 -7.84
N ASP A 31 -3.32 7.04 -8.39
CA ASP A 31 -3.22 6.55 -9.78
C ASP A 31 -4.11 5.31 -10.00
N LEU A 32 -4.18 4.39 -9.03
CA LEU A 32 -5.11 3.25 -9.08
C LEU A 32 -6.57 3.71 -9.14
N CYS A 33 -6.96 4.70 -8.33
CA CYS A 33 -8.30 5.28 -8.38
C CYS A 33 -8.60 5.90 -9.75
N LEU A 34 -7.65 6.61 -10.34
CA LEU A 34 -7.79 7.18 -11.68
C LEU A 34 -7.92 6.10 -12.76
N ALA A 35 -7.19 5.00 -12.65
CA ALA A 35 -7.29 3.87 -13.57
C ALA A 35 -8.68 3.24 -13.56
N PHE A 36 -9.28 3.03 -12.39
CA PHE A 36 -10.66 2.57 -12.27
C PHE A 36 -11.65 3.59 -12.87
N LYS A 37 -11.44 4.88 -12.62
CA LYS A 37 -12.28 5.94 -13.19
C LYS A 37 -12.18 5.98 -14.72
N LYS A 38 -10.99 5.85 -15.29
CA LYS A 38 -10.76 5.76 -16.75
C LYS A 38 -11.51 4.56 -17.38
N LYS A 39 -11.77 3.52 -16.60
CA LYS A 39 -12.60 2.37 -16.98
C LYS A 39 -14.11 2.57 -16.73
N GLY A 40 -14.55 3.79 -16.45
CA GLY A 40 -15.97 4.12 -16.25
C GLY A 40 -16.53 3.75 -14.87
N CYS A 41 -15.68 3.53 -13.87
CA CYS A 41 -16.14 3.28 -12.50
C CYS A 41 -16.38 4.59 -11.73
N ASP A 42 -17.39 4.60 -10.88
CA ASP A 42 -17.59 5.62 -9.85
C ASP A 42 -16.74 5.25 -8.63
N VAL A 43 -15.68 6.01 -8.37
CA VAL A 43 -14.63 5.64 -7.40
C VAL A 43 -14.68 6.54 -6.18
N THR A 44 -14.70 5.89 -5.01
CA THR A 44 -14.49 6.54 -3.71
C THR A 44 -13.22 6.01 -3.07
N LEU A 45 -12.30 6.89 -2.69
CA LEU A 45 -11.14 6.58 -1.88
C LEU A 45 -11.43 6.91 -0.42
N ALA A 46 -11.27 5.95 0.48
CA ALA A 46 -11.36 6.15 1.92
C ALA A 46 -9.97 6.03 2.55
N ALA A 47 -9.45 7.12 3.06
CA ALA A 47 -8.12 7.23 3.64
C ALA A 47 -8.18 7.78 5.08
N SER A 48 -7.10 7.61 5.84
CA SER A 48 -6.98 8.20 7.18
C SER A 48 -6.86 9.73 7.10
N ASP A 49 -7.54 10.43 7.99
CA ASP A 49 -7.49 11.89 8.15
C ASP A 49 -6.07 12.41 8.42
N LEU A 50 -5.20 11.58 8.98
CA LEU A 50 -3.81 11.91 9.23
C LEU A 50 -2.98 12.09 7.96
N TYR A 51 -3.45 11.52 6.84
CA TYR A 51 -2.81 11.64 5.51
C TYR A 51 -3.44 12.73 4.64
N LYS A 52 -4.42 13.47 5.17
CA LYS A 52 -5.05 14.58 4.45
C LYS A 52 -3.99 15.65 4.15
N PRO A 53 -3.88 16.12 2.89
CA PRO A 53 -2.95 17.18 2.52
C PRO A 53 -3.18 18.47 3.32
N SER A 54 -2.14 19.30 3.41
CA SER A 54 -2.22 20.62 4.02
C SER A 54 -3.02 21.61 3.16
N GLU A 55 -2.99 21.44 1.84
CA GLU A 55 -3.71 22.27 0.90
C GLU A 55 -5.08 21.66 0.54
N ASN A 56 -6.05 22.54 0.29
CA ASN A 56 -7.34 22.12 -0.21
C ASN A 56 -7.26 21.95 -1.72
N GLU A 57 -7.15 20.71 -2.17
CA GLU A 57 -7.17 20.34 -3.57
C GLU A 57 -8.52 19.77 -4.00
N SER A 58 -8.89 20.04 -5.25
CA SER A 58 -9.98 19.33 -5.91
C SER A 58 -9.49 18.03 -6.55
N TYR A 59 -10.28 16.98 -6.43
CA TYR A 59 -10.00 15.68 -7.00
C TYR A 59 -11.14 15.25 -7.92
N PRO A 60 -10.86 14.57 -9.03
CA PRO A 60 -11.90 14.09 -9.94
C PRO A 60 -12.64 12.85 -9.43
N LEU A 61 -12.42 12.46 -8.18
CA LEU A 61 -13.03 11.32 -7.51
C LEU A 61 -13.46 11.73 -6.09
N ASN A 62 -14.35 10.95 -5.48
CA ASN A 62 -14.76 11.19 -4.10
C ASN A 62 -13.69 10.68 -3.12
N ILE A 63 -13.30 11.53 -2.15
CA ILE A 63 -12.34 11.16 -1.09
C ILE A 63 -13.00 11.34 0.27
N ILE A 64 -12.99 10.27 1.07
CA ILE A 64 -13.47 10.27 2.44
C ILE A 64 -12.27 10.18 3.39
N TRP A 65 -12.08 11.22 4.19
CA TRP A 65 -11.07 11.27 5.22
C TRP A 65 -11.64 10.67 6.51
N MET A 66 -11.27 9.41 6.78
CA MET A 66 -11.73 8.67 7.96
C MET A 66 -10.96 9.08 9.20
N ARG A 67 -11.66 9.31 10.31
CA ARG A 67 -11.02 9.64 11.58
C ARG A 67 -10.24 8.45 12.14
N THR A 68 -8.94 8.65 12.36
CA THR A 68 -8.08 7.65 12.99
C THR A 68 -8.26 7.65 14.50
N ARG A 69 -8.37 6.46 15.10
CA ARG A 69 -8.60 6.27 16.53
C ARG A 69 -7.56 5.30 17.12
N LEU A 70 -7.45 5.32 18.46
CA LEU A 70 -6.58 4.42 19.24
C LEU A 70 -5.12 4.41 18.74
N THR A 71 -4.58 5.58 18.41
CA THR A 71 -3.26 5.76 17.80
C THR A 71 -2.10 5.26 18.68
N LYS A 72 -2.28 5.21 20.00
CA LYS A 72 -1.30 4.63 20.93
C LYS A 72 -1.20 3.10 20.80
N LEU A 73 -2.32 2.42 20.51
CA LEU A 73 -2.39 0.96 20.38
C LEU A 73 -2.15 0.53 18.92
N PHE A 74 -2.67 1.30 17.99
CA PHE A 74 -2.53 1.07 16.55
C PHE A 74 -1.72 2.21 15.94
N PRO A 75 -0.39 2.02 15.77
CA PRO A 75 0.48 3.05 15.22
C PRO A 75 -0.01 3.50 13.84
N PRO A 76 -0.36 4.77 13.65
CA PRO A 76 -1.06 5.24 12.45
C PRO A 76 -0.22 5.17 11.18
N HIS A 77 1.11 5.13 11.31
CA HIS A 77 2.04 4.95 10.20
C HIS A 77 2.15 3.50 9.70
N THR A 78 1.57 2.53 10.44
CA THR A 78 1.67 1.10 10.10
C THR A 78 0.31 0.40 10.12
N LEU A 79 -0.52 0.69 11.11
CA LEU A 79 -1.80 0.01 11.36
C LEU A 79 -2.91 1.00 11.76
N PRO A 80 -3.18 2.06 10.99
CA PRO A 80 -4.20 3.03 11.34
C PRO A 80 -5.57 2.36 11.47
N TYR A 81 -6.26 2.65 12.56
CA TYR A 81 -7.60 2.13 12.82
C TYR A 81 -8.65 3.22 12.60
N CYS A 82 -9.53 3.00 11.63
CA CYS A 82 -10.60 3.93 11.25
C CYS A 82 -11.96 3.25 11.49
N PRO A 83 -12.63 3.47 12.63
CA PRO A 83 -13.85 2.76 12.99
C PRO A 83 -15.02 3.03 12.03
N GLU A 84 -15.00 4.13 11.28
CA GLU A 84 -16.04 4.56 10.34
C GLU A 84 -16.12 3.68 9.08
N VAL A 85 -15.08 2.89 8.79
CA VAL A 85 -14.96 2.07 7.58
C VAL A 85 -16.18 1.18 7.34
N LYS A 86 -16.75 0.60 8.41
CA LYS A 86 -17.96 -0.25 8.34
C LYS A 86 -19.19 0.55 7.91
N LYS A 87 -19.37 1.76 8.44
CA LYS A 87 -20.49 2.63 8.09
C LYS A 87 -20.39 3.05 6.63
N ILE A 88 -19.23 3.51 6.20
CA ILE A 88 -18.95 3.92 4.81
C ILE A 88 -19.26 2.77 3.83
N ALA A 89 -18.73 1.59 4.10
CA ALA A 89 -18.92 0.42 3.24
C ALA A 89 -20.39 0.00 3.11
N LYS A 90 -21.19 0.11 4.20
CA LYS A 90 -22.59 -0.27 4.19
C LYS A 90 -23.52 0.79 3.58
N SER A 91 -23.23 2.08 3.77
CA SER A 91 -24.10 3.17 3.29
C SER A 91 -23.91 3.50 1.82
N GLY A 92 -22.77 3.13 1.22
CA GLY A 92 -22.41 3.56 -0.13
C GLY A 92 -22.92 2.66 -1.26
N ASN A 93 -23.51 1.49 -0.95
CA ASN A 93 -23.97 0.51 -1.96
C ASN A 93 -22.91 0.24 -3.02
N PHE A 94 -21.70 -0.10 -2.58
CA PHE A 94 -20.56 -0.38 -3.47
C PHE A 94 -20.65 -1.78 -4.09
N ASP A 95 -20.41 -1.87 -5.38
CA ASP A 95 -20.33 -3.14 -6.12
C ASP A 95 -19.03 -3.87 -5.80
N LEU A 96 -17.95 -3.12 -5.55
CA LEU A 96 -16.62 -3.63 -5.22
C LEU A 96 -15.99 -2.81 -4.10
N ILE A 97 -15.42 -3.49 -3.12
CA ILE A 97 -14.62 -2.89 -2.05
C ILE A 97 -13.24 -3.50 -2.10
N ILE A 98 -12.21 -2.66 -2.20
CA ILE A 98 -10.80 -3.08 -2.15
C ILE A 98 -10.19 -2.53 -0.88
N THR A 99 -9.53 -3.37 -0.08
CA THR A 99 -8.78 -2.95 1.10
C THR A 99 -7.39 -3.56 1.10
N SER A 100 -6.46 -2.94 1.81
CA SER A 100 -5.07 -3.43 1.90
C SER A 100 -4.86 -4.21 3.18
N GLU A 101 -4.14 -5.32 3.07
CA GLU A 101 -3.62 -6.15 4.14
C GLU A 101 -4.65 -6.92 4.98
N VAL A 102 -4.45 -8.22 5.07
CA VAL A 102 -5.16 -9.06 6.04
C VAL A 102 -4.81 -8.68 7.48
N PHE A 103 -3.56 -8.25 7.73
CA PHE A 103 -3.14 -7.75 9.04
C PHE A 103 -3.62 -6.31 9.28
N SER A 104 -4.94 -6.13 9.29
CA SER A 104 -5.59 -4.82 9.50
C SER A 104 -6.97 -4.99 10.15
N LEU A 105 -7.26 -4.21 11.18
CA LEU A 105 -8.59 -4.16 11.80
C LEU A 105 -9.65 -3.60 10.84
N ASN A 106 -9.28 -2.69 9.96
CA ASN A 106 -10.20 -2.16 8.95
C ASN A 106 -10.62 -3.26 7.98
N SER A 107 -9.65 -4.03 7.48
CA SER A 107 -9.92 -5.17 6.58
C SER A 107 -10.74 -6.26 7.28
N LEU A 108 -10.46 -6.57 8.54
CA LEU A 108 -11.25 -7.52 9.31
C LEU A 108 -12.71 -7.06 9.45
N LYS A 109 -12.94 -5.78 9.79
CA LYS A 109 -14.31 -5.24 9.88
C LYS A 109 -15.05 -5.34 8.56
N LEU A 110 -14.38 -5.05 7.44
CA LEU A 110 -14.96 -5.19 6.10
C LEU A 110 -15.26 -6.66 5.78
N ALA A 111 -14.34 -7.57 6.05
CA ALA A 111 -14.52 -9.00 5.81
C ALA A 111 -15.72 -9.59 6.59
N LEU A 112 -16.00 -9.05 7.78
CA LEU A 112 -17.15 -9.47 8.59
C LEU A 112 -18.47 -8.82 8.15
N CYS A 113 -18.46 -7.66 7.50
CA CYS A 113 -19.71 -6.96 7.17
C CYS A 113 -20.06 -6.93 5.67
N THR A 114 -19.10 -7.06 4.76
CA THR A 114 -19.29 -6.98 3.31
C THR A 114 -18.45 -8.04 2.56
N PRO A 115 -18.42 -9.31 2.97
CA PRO A 115 -17.46 -10.27 2.46
C PRO A 115 -17.65 -10.63 0.97
N LYS A 116 -18.87 -10.52 0.44
CA LYS A 116 -19.18 -10.88 -0.96
C LYS A 116 -18.56 -9.94 -1.98
N ASN A 117 -18.42 -8.65 -1.62
CA ASN A 117 -17.97 -7.60 -2.51
C ASN A 117 -16.54 -7.15 -2.17
N LEU A 118 -15.85 -7.87 -1.27
CA LEU A 118 -14.56 -7.47 -0.73
C LEU A 118 -13.40 -8.23 -1.36
N ILE A 119 -12.44 -7.47 -1.84
CA ILE A 119 -11.09 -7.93 -2.17
C ILE A 119 -10.12 -7.37 -1.12
N VAL A 120 -9.34 -8.25 -0.52
CA VAL A 120 -8.21 -7.86 0.34
C VAL A 120 -6.93 -8.00 -0.48
N TRP A 121 -6.27 -6.88 -0.75
CA TRP A 121 -5.06 -6.83 -1.56
C TRP A 121 -3.84 -6.96 -0.66
N GLN A 122 -3.26 -8.16 -0.63
CA GLN A 122 -2.22 -8.57 0.33
C GLN A 122 -0.80 -8.34 -0.21
N GLU A 123 -0.02 -7.53 0.48
CA GLU A 123 1.39 -7.29 0.15
C GLU A 123 2.36 -8.10 1.04
N LEU A 124 2.06 -8.20 2.35
CA LEU A 124 2.96 -8.85 3.30
C LEU A 124 3.20 -10.32 2.95
N GLY A 125 4.45 -10.67 2.67
CA GLY A 125 4.91 -12.05 2.41
C GLY A 125 5.55 -12.72 3.63
N LYS A 126 5.50 -12.11 4.81
CA LYS A 126 6.02 -12.65 6.08
C LYS A 126 5.38 -11.94 7.27
N HIS A 127 5.56 -12.53 8.47
CA HIS A 127 5.13 -11.87 9.70
C HIS A 127 5.85 -10.52 9.89
N ASN A 128 5.10 -9.50 10.29
CA ASN A 128 5.71 -8.24 10.71
C ASN A 128 6.45 -8.42 12.05
N ARG A 129 7.32 -7.45 12.36
CA ARG A 129 8.15 -7.51 13.59
C ARG A 129 7.51 -6.84 14.80
N ILE A 130 6.25 -6.42 14.72
CA ILE A 130 5.53 -5.82 15.85
C ILE A 130 5.48 -6.85 17.00
N PHE A 131 5.89 -6.45 18.18
CA PHE A 131 6.04 -7.33 19.34
C PHE A 131 6.82 -8.63 19.01
N HIS A 132 7.99 -8.52 18.40
CA HIS A 132 8.82 -9.65 17.94
C HIS A 132 8.08 -10.65 17.03
N GLY A 133 7.02 -10.18 16.36
CA GLY A 133 6.21 -11.01 15.46
C GLY A 133 5.09 -11.80 16.14
N LEU A 134 4.97 -11.77 17.46
CA LEU A 134 3.94 -12.54 18.19
C LEU A 134 2.52 -12.08 17.84
N ALA A 135 2.29 -10.76 17.77
CA ALA A 135 1.00 -10.21 17.37
C ALA A 135 0.59 -10.66 15.96
N SER A 136 1.53 -10.69 15.04
CA SER A 136 1.31 -11.15 13.66
C SER A 136 1.02 -12.66 13.62
N LYS A 137 1.79 -13.48 14.35
CA LYS A 137 1.57 -14.94 14.43
C LYS A 137 0.18 -15.27 14.99
N PHE A 138 -0.21 -14.62 16.08
CA PHE A 138 -1.56 -14.76 16.66
C PHE A 138 -2.65 -14.34 15.66
N TRP A 139 -2.47 -13.17 15.03
CA TRP A 139 -3.43 -12.67 14.08
C TRP A 139 -3.65 -13.63 12.91
N TYR A 140 -2.59 -14.04 12.23
CA TYR A 140 -2.71 -14.94 11.09
C TYR A 140 -3.17 -16.36 11.52
N GLY A 141 -2.68 -16.85 12.66
CA GLY A 141 -3.04 -18.18 13.15
C GLY A 141 -4.51 -18.34 13.54
N ILE A 142 -5.13 -17.30 14.08
CA ILE A 142 -6.51 -17.34 14.58
C ILE A 142 -7.44 -16.39 13.83
N VAL A 143 -7.14 -15.09 13.86
CA VAL A 143 -8.06 -14.06 13.35
C VAL A 143 -8.23 -14.15 11.84
N ALA A 144 -7.14 -14.31 11.10
CA ALA A 144 -7.20 -14.41 9.64
C ALA A 144 -7.95 -15.67 9.20
N LYS A 145 -7.66 -16.81 9.81
CA LYS A 145 -8.34 -18.09 9.49
C LYS A 145 -9.86 -18.04 9.65
N THR A 146 -10.35 -17.29 10.63
CA THR A 146 -11.77 -17.23 10.96
C THR A 146 -12.47 -16.02 10.32
N GLY A 147 -11.86 -14.85 10.38
CA GLY A 147 -12.46 -13.58 9.98
C GLY A 147 -12.54 -13.37 8.47
N PHE A 148 -11.62 -13.97 7.71
CA PHE A 148 -11.53 -13.76 6.25
C PHE A 148 -12.04 -14.94 5.41
N LYS A 149 -12.75 -15.89 6.00
CA LYS A 149 -13.24 -17.11 5.31
C LYS A 149 -14.01 -16.84 4.02
N LYS A 150 -14.75 -15.74 3.93
CA LYS A 150 -15.63 -15.39 2.81
C LYS A 150 -15.08 -14.26 1.94
N ALA A 151 -14.04 -13.56 2.36
CA ALA A 151 -13.42 -12.49 1.60
C ALA A 151 -12.42 -13.06 0.59
N LEU A 152 -12.40 -12.52 -0.62
CA LEU A 152 -11.39 -12.87 -1.61
C LEU A 152 -10.09 -12.14 -1.28
N ILE A 153 -8.98 -12.89 -1.20
CA ILE A 153 -7.66 -12.33 -0.99
C ILE A 153 -6.88 -12.43 -2.29
N VAL A 154 -6.35 -11.31 -2.76
CA VAL A 154 -5.50 -11.22 -3.95
C VAL A 154 -4.11 -10.78 -3.52
N ALA A 155 -3.10 -11.58 -3.81
CA ALA A 155 -1.73 -11.29 -3.43
C ALA A 155 -1.03 -10.39 -4.46
N ARG A 156 -0.06 -9.59 -4.00
CA ARG A 156 0.77 -8.72 -4.84
C ARG A 156 2.03 -9.40 -5.37
N SER A 157 2.41 -10.54 -4.80
CA SER A 157 3.58 -11.30 -5.23
C SER A 157 3.40 -12.79 -4.94
N VAL A 158 4.24 -13.62 -5.57
CA VAL A 158 4.28 -15.06 -5.28
C VAL A 158 4.53 -15.31 -3.80
N GLN A 159 5.50 -14.59 -3.21
CA GLN A 159 5.84 -14.73 -1.79
C GLN A 159 4.66 -14.38 -0.86
N SER A 160 3.91 -13.31 -1.15
CA SER A 160 2.73 -12.96 -0.35
C SER A 160 1.59 -13.96 -0.54
N ARG A 161 1.41 -14.52 -1.75
CA ARG A 161 0.44 -15.61 -1.98
C ARG A 161 0.80 -16.86 -1.17
N GLU A 162 2.01 -17.33 -1.26
CA GLU A 162 2.49 -18.49 -0.49
C GLU A 162 2.36 -18.30 1.01
N PHE A 163 2.65 -17.09 1.50
CA PHE A 163 2.51 -16.77 2.90
C PHE A 163 1.05 -16.80 3.34
N ILE A 164 0.14 -16.08 2.64
CA ILE A 164 -1.25 -15.94 3.08
C ILE A 164 -2.05 -17.23 2.91
N SER A 165 -1.73 -18.06 1.91
CA SER A 165 -2.38 -19.36 1.67
C SER A 165 -2.19 -20.36 2.82
N LYS A 166 -1.20 -20.15 3.68
CA LYS A 166 -1.02 -20.95 4.91
C LYS A 166 -2.13 -20.68 5.95
N TYR A 167 -2.81 -19.55 5.85
CA TYR A 167 -3.77 -19.07 6.86
C TYR A 167 -5.18 -18.88 6.33
N CYS A 168 -5.34 -18.51 5.07
CA CYS A 168 -6.62 -18.24 4.46
C CYS A 168 -6.87 -19.18 3.28
N LYS A 169 -8.13 -19.63 3.13
CA LYS A 169 -8.50 -20.59 2.07
C LYS A 169 -8.94 -19.92 0.77
N ASN A 170 -9.56 -18.74 0.87
CA ASN A 170 -10.10 -18.03 -0.30
C ASN A 170 -9.06 -17.04 -0.85
N VAL A 171 -7.94 -17.58 -1.35
CA VAL A 171 -6.84 -16.82 -1.95
C VAL A 171 -6.88 -17.05 -3.46
N SER A 172 -6.84 -15.95 -4.23
CA SER A 172 -6.80 -16.01 -5.69
C SER A 172 -5.48 -16.61 -6.21
N ASP A 173 -5.57 -17.36 -7.28
CA ASP A 173 -4.37 -17.80 -8.03
C ASP A 173 -3.75 -16.65 -8.82
N THR A 174 -4.55 -15.64 -9.16
CA THR A 174 -4.08 -14.44 -9.85
C THR A 174 -3.31 -13.54 -8.88
N ILE A 175 -2.11 -13.15 -9.28
CA ILE A 175 -1.29 -12.15 -8.59
C ILE A 175 -1.50 -10.82 -9.28
N ILE A 176 -1.80 -9.78 -8.51
CA ILE A 176 -1.94 -8.41 -9.00
C ILE A 176 -0.98 -7.52 -8.23
N ASP A 177 0.13 -7.19 -8.85
CA ASP A 177 1.15 -6.31 -8.27
C ASP A 177 0.76 -4.83 -8.41
N HIS A 178 1.60 -3.94 -7.86
CA HIS A 178 1.46 -2.51 -8.04
C HIS A 178 1.55 -2.13 -9.52
N GLY A 179 0.58 -1.34 -9.96
CA GLY A 179 0.68 -0.67 -11.24
C GLY A 179 1.53 0.60 -11.15
N VAL A 180 2.03 1.05 -12.28
CA VAL A 180 2.67 2.35 -12.45
C VAL A 180 1.95 3.12 -13.54
N ASN A 181 1.78 4.42 -13.34
CA ASN A 181 1.21 5.27 -14.38
C ASN A 181 2.27 5.57 -15.44
N ILE A 182 2.23 4.83 -16.55
CA ILE A 182 3.19 4.96 -17.65
C ILE A 182 3.17 6.32 -18.33
N GLU A 183 2.07 7.07 -18.23
CA GLU A 183 1.94 8.42 -18.80
C GLU A 183 2.85 9.44 -18.08
N LYS A 184 3.31 9.12 -16.86
CA LYS A 184 4.26 9.94 -16.09
C LYS A 184 5.73 9.71 -16.49
N PHE A 185 6.00 8.75 -17.38
CA PHE A 185 7.38 8.37 -17.72
C PHE A 185 7.58 8.49 -19.23
N THR A 186 8.56 9.28 -19.63
CA THR A 186 9.00 9.37 -21.01
C THR A 186 10.23 8.48 -21.20
N PRO A 187 10.19 7.48 -22.08
CA PRO A 187 11.36 6.65 -22.36
C PRO A 187 12.50 7.50 -22.95
N CYS A 188 13.68 7.44 -22.36
CA CYS A 188 14.88 8.00 -22.92
C CYS A 188 15.64 6.90 -23.67
N ARG A 189 15.92 7.09 -24.96
CA ARG A 189 16.67 6.13 -25.79
C ARG A 189 18.17 6.37 -25.71
N GLU A 190 18.57 7.62 -25.56
CA GLU A 190 19.96 8.00 -25.34
C GLU A 190 20.32 7.78 -23.87
N LYS A 191 21.38 7.02 -23.63
CA LYS A 191 21.83 6.72 -22.29
C LYS A 191 23.25 7.22 -22.11
N ASP A 192 23.42 8.08 -21.13
CA ASP A 192 24.74 8.45 -20.65
C ASP A 192 25.29 7.36 -19.74
N ASN A 193 26.57 7.40 -19.47
CA ASN A 193 27.23 6.50 -18.53
C ASN A 193 26.90 6.93 -17.07
N GLN A 194 25.65 6.73 -16.69
CA GLN A 194 25.09 7.17 -15.43
C GLN A 194 24.36 6.03 -14.72
N PHE A 195 24.51 6.00 -13.42
CA PHE A 195 23.80 5.08 -12.54
C PHE A 195 22.84 5.87 -11.65
N ALA A 196 21.63 5.34 -11.43
CA ALA A 196 20.64 5.97 -10.58
C ALA A 196 20.16 4.99 -9.49
N ILE A 197 20.06 5.47 -8.26
CA ILE A 197 19.46 4.76 -7.14
C ILE A 197 18.27 5.59 -6.66
N SER A 198 17.06 5.10 -6.87
CA SER A 198 15.85 5.70 -6.30
C SER A 198 15.44 4.90 -5.07
N SER A 199 15.69 5.43 -3.87
CA SER A 199 15.40 4.73 -2.62
C SER A 199 15.41 5.65 -1.41
N GLN A 200 14.65 5.29 -0.37
CA GLN A 200 14.75 5.93 0.93
C GLN A 200 16.13 5.71 1.54
N LEU A 201 16.71 6.75 2.16
CA LEU A 201 18.00 6.67 2.87
C LEU A 201 17.82 6.04 4.27
N ILE A 202 17.53 4.75 4.30
CA ILE A 202 17.36 3.97 5.54
C ILE A 202 18.28 2.74 5.53
N SER A 203 18.72 2.30 6.69
CA SER A 203 19.69 1.20 6.86
C SER A 203 19.30 -0.09 6.10
N ARG A 204 18.01 -0.39 6.00
CA ARG A 204 17.50 -1.57 5.28
C ARG A 204 17.80 -1.54 3.78
N LYS A 205 18.02 -0.36 3.20
CA LYS A 205 18.27 -0.19 1.75
C LYS A 205 19.74 -0.26 1.39
N HIS A 206 20.64 -0.23 2.38
CA HIS A 206 22.07 -0.41 2.21
C HIS A 206 22.69 0.50 1.13
N ILE A 207 22.30 1.78 1.11
CA ILE A 207 22.79 2.75 0.12
C ILE A 207 24.31 2.90 0.21
N GLU A 208 24.88 2.82 1.40
CA GLU A 208 26.31 2.83 1.65
C GLU A 208 27.07 1.76 0.83
N LYS A 209 26.50 0.53 0.76
CA LYS A 209 27.08 -0.56 -0.05
C LYS A 209 27.02 -0.28 -1.54
N SER A 210 25.97 0.41 -1.99
CA SER A 210 25.85 0.81 -3.39
C SER A 210 26.88 1.87 -3.76
N ILE A 211 27.17 2.82 -2.85
CA ILE A 211 28.23 3.83 -3.03
C ILE A 211 29.61 3.16 -3.08
N GLU A 212 29.89 2.24 -2.16
CA GLU A 212 31.14 1.47 -2.15
C GLU A 212 31.33 0.64 -3.44
N ALA A 213 30.25 0.00 -3.92
CA ALA A 213 30.30 -0.75 -5.16
C ALA A 213 30.56 0.16 -6.37
N PHE A 214 29.95 1.35 -6.40
CA PHE A 214 30.16 2.32 -7.44
C PHE A 214 31.59 2.89 -7.41
N ALA A 215 32.14 3.17 -6.25
CA ALA A 215 33.55 3.59 -6.12
C ALA A 215 34.53 2.53 -6.70
N LYS A 216 34.28 1.25 -6.45
CA LYS A 216 35.04 0.15 -7.04
C LYS A 216 34.89 0.09 -8.57
N TYR A 217 33.68 0.39 -9.07
CA TYR A 217 33.44 0.45 -10.51
C TYR A 217 34.25 1.56 -11.17
N LEU A 218 34.24 2.78 -10.62
CA LEU A 218 35.01 3.90 -11.12
C LEU A 218 36.51 3.55 -11.23
N ASN A 219 37.09 2.98 -10.18
CA ASN A 219 38.49 2.63 -10.12
C ASN A 219 38.90 1.52 -11.14
N LYS A 220 37.94 0.67 -11.55
CA LYS A 220 38.27 -0.49 -12.37
C LYS A 220 37.89 -0.36 -13.85
N TYR A 221 36.79 0.39 -14.13
CA TYR A 221 36.16 0.35 -15.46
C TYR A 221 36.03 1.72 -16.12
N ASP A 222 35.59 2.73 -15.40
CA ASP A 222 35.27 4.05 -15.97
C ASP A 222 35.19 5.12 -14.88
N ASP A 223 36.18 5.99 -14.86
CA ASP A 223 36.32 7.10 -13.92
C ASP A 223 35.37 8.29 -14.23
N SER A 224 34.79 8.32 -15.43
CA SER A 224 33.86 9.38 -15.87
C SER A 224 32.40 9.14 -15.50
N ALA A 225 32.06 7.92 -15.09
CA ALA A 225 30.68 7.58 -14.74
C ALA A 225 30.17 8.36 -13.53
N LYS A 226 28.84 8.59 -13.48
CA LYS A 226 28.17 9.33 -12.40
C LYS A 226 27.15 8.48 -11.68
N LEU A 227 27.04 8.65 -10.38
CA LEU A 227 25.98 8.03 -9.54
C LEU A 227 25.04 9.10 -9.00
N TYR A 228 23.76 8.97 -9.29
CA TYR A 228 22.68 9.79 -8.74
C TYR A 228 21.93 9.02 -7.67
N ILE A 229 21.75 9.61 -6.50
CA ILE A 229 20.97 9.05 -5.40
C ILE A 229 19.77 9.97 -5.18
N MET A 230 18.57 9.41 -5.32
CA MET A 230 17.29 10.12 -5.27
C MET A 230 16.37 9.51 -4.20
#